data_546747da7070712ca63932efc2365cc7
#
_entry.id   546747da7070712ca63932efc2365cc7
#
_cell.length_a   1.000
_cell.length_b   1.000
_cell.length_c   1.000
_cell.angle_alpha   90.00
_cell.angle_beta   90.00
_cell.angle_gamma   90.00
#
_symmetry.space_group_name_H-M   'P 1'
#
loop_
_entity.id
_entity.type
_entity.pdbx_description
1 polymer ?
#
loop_
_entity_poly.entity_id
_entity_poly.type
_entity_poly.pdbx_seq_one_letter_code
_entity_poly.pdbx_strand_id
1 'polypeptide(L)'
;LKSMASSKIRTIKKIVTVSLLGAMCWGSALAQASVPAGKTRVIYFGMQNQADFELKVKPVFDSTASCKNCEIINYTPYTAEGTVDEAAMHERINTLPADTSFVFLDFNLKSNEQSKAFLDALNKRADSGMIVVGSAGAPKTNEASGPLTRTVLGQVHNAVIIGELGDRDRLMPSAFYGPEMLTALRPPKDKLGQGQAPLIFAANLADKWNKRTPQEWTDYFKSKKQKNRKIWMDLNDLF
;
A
#
# COMPACT_ATOMS: atom_id res chain seq x y z
N LEU A 1 -14.25 -36.77 -90.61
CA LEU A 1 -15.72 -36.79 -90.30
C LEU A 1 -15.98 -36.63 -88.86
N LYS A 2 -16.65 -35.51 -88.47
CA LYS A 2 -17.57 -35.34 -87.32
C LYS A 2 -17.13 -35.78 -85.95
N SER A 3 -17.23 -35.07 -84.86
CA SER A 3 -18.37 -34.29 -84.40
C SER A 3 -17.94 -33.40 -83.22
N MET A 4 -18.48 -32.25 -83.18
CA MET A 4 -18.45 -31.31 -82.08
C MET A 4 -19.07 -31.85 -80.85
N ALA A 5 -18.47 -31.64 -79.67
CA ALA A 5 -19.18 -31.60 -78.43
C ALA A 5 -18.55 -30.57 -77.47
N SER A 6 -19.31 -29.52 -77.28
CA SER A 6 -19.06 -28.44 -76.36
C SER A 6 -19.05 -28.96 -74.91
N SER A 7 -18.04 -28.69 -74.14
CA SER A 7 -18.00 -28.93 -72.70
C SER A 7 -17.79 -27.61 -71.96
N LYS A 8 -18.80 -27.22 -71.24
CA LYS A 8 -18.86 -26.04 -70.37
C LYS A 8 -17.82 -26.13 -69.25
N ILE A 9 -16.89 -25.21 -69.24
CA ILE A 9 -15.95 -25.00 -68.15
C ILE A 9 -16.70 -24.33 -66.99
N ARG A 10 -16.96 -25.06 -65.95
CA ARG A 10 -17.44 -24.49 -64.67
C ARG A 10 -16.23 -23.97 -63.92
N THR A 11 -16.14 -22.67 -63.77
CA THR A 11 -15.19 -21.99 -62.92
C THR A 11 -15.56 -22.21 -61.48
N ILE A 12 -14.81 -23.05 -60.76
CA ILE A 12 -14.93 -23.20 -59.31
C ILE A 12 -14.14 -22.07 -58.64
N LYS A 13 -14.82 -21.08 -58.12
CA LYS A 13 -14.23 -20.09 -57.25
C LYS A 13 -13.83 -20.80 -55.94
N LYS A 14 -12.52 -21.03 -55.73
CA LYS A 14 -11.97 -21.40 -54.45
C LYS A 14 -12.09 -20.21 -53.51
N ILE A 15 -13.01 -20.30 -52.56
CA ILE A 15 -13.05 -19.41 -51.39
C ILE A 15 -11.92 -19.87 -50.48
N VAL A 16 -10.84 -19.05 -50.40
CA VAL A 16 -9.80 -19.25 -49.40
C VAL A 16 -10.30 -18.63 -48.12
N THR A 17 -10.78 -19.48 -47.22
CA THR A 17 -11.11 -19.07 -45.84
C THR A 17 -9.79 -18.94 -45.07
N VAL A 18 -9.34 -17.73 -44.89
CA VAL A 18 -8.21 -17.43 -44.03
C VAL A 18 -8.76 -17.50 -42.59
N SER A 19 -8.51 -18.60 -41.92
CA SER A 19 -8.74 -18.73 -40.49
C SER A 19 -7.68 -17.92 -39.74
N LEU A 20 -8.02 -16.71 -39.35
CA LEU A 20 -7.28 -15.98 -38.31
C LEU A 20 -7.46 -16.71 -36.98
N LEU A 21 -6.53 -17.56 -36.61
CA LEU A 21 -6.33 -18.01 -35.25
C LEU A 21 -5.80 -16.81 -34.46
N GLY A 22 -6.71 -15.98 -33.98
CA GLY A 22 -6.41 -14.99 -32.96
C GLY A 22 -5.99 -15.73 -31.69
N ALA A 23 -4.70 -15.68 -31.37
CA ALA A 23 -4.22 -16.03 -30.06
C ALA A 23 -4.90 -15.11 -29.04
N MET A 24 -5.99 -15.60 -28.44
CA MET A 24 -6.54 -14.97 -27.24
C MET A 24 -5.51 -15.14 -26.13
N CYS A 25 -4.66 -14.15 -25.93
CA CYS A 25 -3.97 -13.93 -24.68
C CYS A 25 -5.05 -13.76 -23.60
N TRP A 26 -5.35 -14.84 -22.92
CA TRP A 26 -6.09 -14.79 -21.67
C TRP A 26 -5.16 -14.19 -20.62
N GLY A 27 -4.98 -12.88 -20.69
CA GLY A 27 -4.59 -12.11 -19.55
C GLY A 27 -5.73 -12.26 -18.55
N SER A 28 -5.52 -13.08 -17.53
CA SER A 28 -6.40 -13.14 -16.37
C SER A 28 -6.31 -11.79 -15.69
N ALA A 29 -7.04 -10.80 -16.21
CA ALA A 29 -7.41 -9.64 -15.43
C ALA A 29 -8.27 -10.20 -14.31
N LEU A 30 -7.66 -10.43 -13.14
CA LEU A 30 -8.41 -10.60 -11.91
C LEU A 30 -9.32 -9.38 -11.83
N ALA A 31 -10.58 -9.58 -12.12
CA ALA A 31 -11.61 -8.56 -11.94
C ALA A 31 -11.59 -8.22 -10.46
N GLN A 32 -10.88 -7.14 -10.13
CA GLN A 32 -10.85 -6.62 -8.78
C GLN A 32 -12.27 -6.17 -8.47
N ALA A 33 -12.91 -6.87 -7.55
CA ALA A 33 -14.23 -6.49 -7.08
C ALA A 33 -14.15 -5.02 -6.62
N SER A 34 -15.02 -4.17 -7.17
CA SER A 34 -15.12 -2.78 -6.71
C SER A 34 -15.52 -2.77 -5.23
N VAL A 35 -14.86 -1.95 -4.43
CA VAL A 35 -15.26 -1.75 -3.03
C VAL A 35 -16.69 -1.22 -3.02
N PRO A 36 -17.62 -1.84 -2.30
CA PRO A 36 -18.96 -1.31 -2.16
C PRO A 36 -18.92 0.13 -1.64
N ALA A 37 -19.83 0.98 -2.13
CA ALA A 37 -19.92 2.37 -1.69
C ALA A 37 -19.94 2.47 -0.16
N GLY A 38 -18.99 3.21 0.41
CA GLY A 38 -18.81 3.35 1.86
C GLY A 38 -17.79 2.42 2.51
N LYS A 39 -17.19 1.46 1.77
CA LYS A 39 -16.06 0.69 2.27
C LYS A 39 -14.73 1.43 2.09
N THR A 40 -13.84 1.27 3.06
CA THR A 40 -12.46 1.74 2.99
C THR A 40 -11.56 0.60 2.58
N ARG A 41 -10.79 0.78 1.50
CA ARG A 41 -9.81 -0.22 1.04
C ARG A 41 -8.41 0.21 1.43
N VAL A 42 -7.77 -0.60 2.26
CA VAL A 42 -6.40 -0.38 2.72
C VAL A 42 -5.48 -1.42 2.09
N ILE A 43 -4.42 -0.97 1.45
CA ILE A 43 -3.35 -1.87 0.98
C ILE A 43 -2.24 -1.87 2.02
N TYR A 44 -1.98 -3.03 2.58
CA TYR A 44 -1.00 -3.24 3.64
C TYR A 44 0.25 -3.93 3.11
N PHE A 45 1.41 -3.38 3.46
CA PHE A 45 2.72 -3.97 3.21
C PHE A 45 3.46 -4.13 4.54
N GLY A 46 3.80 -5.34 4.95
CA GLY A 46 4.54 -5.50 6.21
C GLY A 46 4.75 -6.94 6.67
N MET A 47 3.88 -7.89 6.32
CA MET A 47 4.05 -9.29 6.73
C MET A 47 4.68 -10.14 5.63
N GLN A 48 5.48 -11.12 6.05
CA GLN A 48 6.15 -12.04 5.13
C GLN A 48 5.19 -12.99 4.41
N ASN A 49 4.07 -13.30 5.05
CA ASN A 49 3.11 -14.24 4.51
C ASN A 49 1.68 -13.93 5.00
N GLN A 50 0.71 -14.55 4.35
CA GLN A 50 -0.70 -14.34 4.65
C GLN A 50 -1.09 -14.87 6.05
N ALA A 51 -0.46 -15.95 6.54
CA ALA A 51 -0.77 -16.50 7.85
C ALA A 51 -0.38 -15.53 8.97
N ASP A 52 0.79 -14.88 8.88
CA ASP A 52 1.20 -13.85 9.81
C ASP A 52 0.28 -12.62 9.76
N PHE A 53 -0.16 -12.24 8.56
CA PHE A 53 -1.12 -11.16 8.39
C PHE A 53 -2.45 -11.46 9.08
N GLU A 54 -3.05 -12.64 8.85
CA GLU A 54 -4.30 -13.07 9.48
C GLU A 54 -4.19 -13.16 11.02
N LEU A 55 -3.01 -13.53 11.52
CA LEU A 55 -2.78 -13.69 12.95
C LEU A 55 -2.48 -12.38 13.69
N LYS A 56 -1.71 -11.48 13.06
CA LYS A 56 -1.12 -10.32 13.75
C LYS A 56 -1.71 -8.98 13.35
N VAL A 57 -2.11 -8.84 12.09
CA VAL A 57 -2.57 -7.56 11.53
C VAL A 57 -4.08 -7.47 11.47
N LYS A 58 -4.70 -8.45 10.84
CA LYS A 58 -6.15 -8.46 10.66
C LYS A 58 -6.93 -8.31 11.98
N PRO A 59 -6.58 -8.98 13.11
CA PRO A 59 -7.28 -8.81 14.37
C PRO A 59 -7.22 -7.38 14.92
N VAL A 60 -6.17 -6.61 14.62
CA VAL A 60 -6.10 -5.20 15.06
C VAL A 60 -7.11 -4.35 14.31
N PHE A 61 -7.29 -4.57 13.01
CA PHE A 61 -8.33 -3.91 12.23
C PHE A 61 -9.74 -4.37 12.65
N ASP A 62 -9.93 -5.66 12.87
CA ASP A 62 -11.22 -6.22 13.26
C ASP A 62 -11.65 -5.78 14.68
N SER A 63 -10.70 -5.63 15.61
CA SER A 63 -10.96 -5.21 17.00
C SER A 63 -11.16 -3.70 17.14
N THR A 64 -10.69 -2.93 16.19
CA THR A 64 -11.08 -1.53 16.07
C THR A 64 -12.54 -1.56 15.62
N ALA A 65 -13.46 -1.49 16.57
CA ALA A 65 -14.87 -1.88 16.50
C ALA A 65 -15.67 -1.28 15.32
N SER A 66 -15.08 -0.41 14.62
CA SER A 66 -15.62 0.42 13.59
C SER A 66 -15.13 0.02 12.19
N CYS A 67 -14.10 -0.79 12.07
CA CYS A 67 -13.61 -1.21 10.76
C CYS A 67 -14.47 -2.31 10.09
N LYS A 68 -15.74 -2.43 10.49
CA LYS A 68 -16.72 -3.34 9.86
C LYS A 68 -16.88 -3.12 8.35
N ASN A 69 -16.55 -1.92 7.89
CA ASN A 69 -16.62 -1.52 6.49
C ASN A 69 -15.23 -1.38 5.84
N CYS A 70 -14.18 -1.94 6.45
CA CYS A 70 -12.85 -1.90 5.87
C CYS A 70 -12.56 -3.21 5.13
N GLU A 71 -11.87 -3.06 4.03
CA GLU A 71 -11.20 -4.15 3.34
C GLU A 71 -9.70 -3.89 3.43
N ILE A 72 -8.99 -4.82 4.06
CA ILE A 72 -7.53 -4.76 4.12
C ILE A 72 -6.93 -5.88 3.29
N ILE A 73 -6.08 -5.51 2.35
CA ILE A 73 -5.43 -6.43 1.42
C ILE A 73 -3.94 -6.46 1.75
N ASN A 74 -3.43 -7.65 2.05
CA ASN A 74 -2.02 -7.85 2.31
C ASN A 74 -1.25 -8.04 1.01
N TYR A 75 -0.20 -7.23 0.82
CA TYR A 75 0.85 -7.47 -0.17
C TYR A 75 2.15 -7.74 0.56
N THR A 76 2.70 -8.94 0.34
CA THR A 76 4.00 -9.30 0.91
C THR A 76 5.10 -8.50 0.24
N PRO A 77 5.87 -7.71 1.01
CA PRO A 77 6.97 -6.90 0.46
C PRO A 77 8.30 -7.65 0.48
N TYR A 78 8.31 -8.96 0.78
CA TYR A 78 9.53 -9.72 1.02
C TYR A 78 9.72 -10.82 -0.01
N THR A 79 10.97 -11.07 -0.36
CA THR A 79 11.40 -12.27 -1.09
C THR A 79 11.27 -13.51 -0.21
N ALA A 80 11.46 -14.70 -0.79
CA ALA A 80 11.49 -15.97 -0.04
C ALA A 80 12.59 -15.97 1.04
N GLU A 81 13.69 -15.26 0.81
CA GLU A 81 14.83 -15.11 1.73
C GLU A 81 14.57 -14.07 2.84
N GLY A 82 13.42 -13.40 2.82
CA GLY A 82 13.02 -12.42 3.83
C GLY A 82 13.63 -11.02 3.64
N THR A 83 14.23 -10.74 2.49
CA THR A 83 14.66 -9.39 2.10
C THR A 83 13.52 -8.63 1.45
N VAL A 84 13.56 -7.30 1.53
CA VAL A 84 12.53 -6.47 0.87
C VAL A 84 12.70 -6.52 -0.64
N ASP A 85 11.64 -6.88 -1.35
CA ASP A 85 11.59 -6.87 -2.81
C ASP A 85 11.06 -5.52 -3.31
N GLU A 86 11.98 -4.58 -3.48
CA GLU A 86 11.64 -3.22 -3.90
C GLU A 86 11.07 -3.16 -5.32
N ALA A 87 11.49 -4.08 -6.19
CA ALA A 87 10.97 -4.17 -7.56
C ALA A 87 9.50 -4.63 -7.58
N ALA A 88 9.18 -5.68 -6.81
CA ALA A 88 7.81 -6.14 -6.66
C ALA A 88 6.92 -5.07 -6.00
N MET A 89 7.43 -4.35 -5.02
CA MET A 89 6.70 -3.24 -4.41
C MET A 89 6.44 -2.09 -5.39
N HIS A 90 7.43 -1.72 -6.20
CA HIS A 90 7.27 -0.74 -7.26
C HIS A 90 6.14 -1.13 -8.23
N GLU A 91 6.13 -2.38 -8.70
CA GLU A 91 5.08 -2.89 -9.57
C GLU A 91 3.70 -2.85 -8.88
N ARG A 92 3.64 -3.28 -7.62
CA ARG A 92 2.40 -3.28 -6.84
C ARG A 92 1.83 -1.87 -6.65
N ILE A 93 2.65 -0.89 -6.34
CA ILE A 93 2.21 0.51 -6.19
C ILE A 93 1.67 1.06 -7.52
N ASN A 94 2.29 0.71 -8.65
CA ASN A 94 1.81 1.16 -9.96
C ASN A 94 0.48 0.50 -10.37
N THR A 95 0.21 -0.71 -9.90
CA THR A 95 -0.99 -1.51 -10.24
C THR A 95 -2.06 -1.52 -9.15
N LEU A 96 -1.98 -0.60 -8.19
CA LEU A 96 -2.99 -0.49 -7.13
C LEU A 96 -4.39 -0.28 -7.71
N PRO A 97 -5.42 -0.89 -7.10
CA PRO A 97 -6.82 -0.62 -7.42
C PRO A 97 -7.14 0.88 -7.38
N ALA A 98 -7.94 1.34 -8.34
CA ALA A 98 -8.32 2.76 -8.43
C ALA A 98 -9.10 3.25 -7.19
N ASP A 99 -9.77 2.35 -6.49
CA ASP A 99 -10.54 2.60 -5.28
C ASP A 99 -9.75 2.37 -3.98
N THR A 100 -8.41 2.28 -4.06
CA THR A 100 -7.54 2.26 -2.89
C THR A 100 -7.70 3.54 -2.10
N SER A 101 -8.10 3.43 -0.84
CA SER A 101 -8.26 4.59 0.06
C SER A 101 -6.89 5.11 0.50
N PHE A 102 -6.06 4.24 1.04
CA PHE A 102 -4.68 4.57 1.37
C PHE A 102 -3.79 3.32 1.39
N VAL A 103 -2.49 3.54 1.34
CA VAL A 103 -1.47 2.51 1.50
C VAL A 103 -0.88 2.60 2.89
N PHE A 104 -0.66 1.45 3.54
CA PHE A 104 0.05 1.37 4.81
C PHE A 104 1.32 0.52 4.68
N LEU A 105 2.47 1.16 4.89
CA LEU A 105 3.79 0.52 4.91
C LEU A 105 4.19 0.31 6.38
N ASP A 106 4.13 -0.93 6.87
CA ASP A 106 4.47 -1.27 8.26
C ASP A 106 5.99 -1.47 8.44
N PHE A 107 6.76 -0.77 7.66
CA PHE A 107 8.21 -0.70 7.73
C PHE A 107 8.69 0.58 7.07
N ASN A 108 9.96 0.91 7.31
CA ASN A 108 10.64 1.98 6.61
C ASN A 108 12.01 1.50 6.11
N LEU A 109 12.40 1.98 4.95
CA LEU A 109 13.66 1.62 4.30
C LEU A 109 14.57 2.83 4.23
N LYS A 110 15.88 2.62 4.35
CA LYS A 110 16.84 3.64 3.94
C LYS A 110 16.72 3.87 2.44
N SER A 111 16.70 5.13 2.04
CA SER A 111 16.71 5.49 0.63
C SER A 111 18.07 5.22 0.02
N ASN A 112 18.09 4.54 -1.12
CA ASN A 112 19.28 4.23 -1.91
C ASN A 112 18.87 4.17 -3.41
N GLU A 113 19.81 3.87 -4.29
CA GLU A 113 19.54 3.78 -5.73
C GLU A 113 18.50 2.70 -6.08
N GLN A 114 18.47 1.59 -5.33
CA GLN A 114 17.52 0.51 -5.58
C GLN A 114 16.10 0.90 -5.21
N SER A 115 15.93 1.66 -4.12
CA SER A 115 14.61 2.13 -3.68
C SER A 115 14.04 3.29 -4.51
N LYS A 116 14.84 3.88 -5.41
CA LYS A 116 14.43 5.07 -6.16
C LYS A 116 13.15 4.86 -6.96
N ALA A 117 13.04 3.78 -7.71
CA ALA A 117 11.85 3.50 -8.51
C ALA A 117 10.59 3.33 -7.65
N PHE A 118 10.73 2.68 -6.50
CA PHE A 118 9.64 2.53 -5.53
C PHE A 118 9.24 3.88 -4.91
N LEU A 119 10.21 4.72 -4.53
CA LEU A 119 9.96 6.07 -4.04
C LEU A 119 9.24 6.94 -5.09
N ASP A 120 9.70 6.90 -6.33
CA ASP A 120 9.08 7.66 -7.44
C ASP A 120 7.61 7.21 -7.66
N ALA A 121 7.34 5.90 -7.57
CA ALA A 121 5.99 5.37 -7.67
C ALA A 121 5.09 5.85 -6.50
N LEU A 122 5.59 5.83 -5.27
CA LEU A 122 4.88 6.35 -4.11
C LEU A 122 4.58 7.85 -4.26
N ASN A 123 5.56 8.64 -4.68
CA ASN A 123 5.38 10.08 -4.90
C ASN A 123 4.34 10.36 -5.99
N LYS A 124 4.39 9.64 -7.10
CA LYS A 124 3.39 9.76 -8.16
C LYS A 124 1.96 9.50 -7.65
N ARG A 125 1.80 8.51 -6.77
CA ARG A 125 0.50 8.22 -6.13
C ARG A 125 0.12 9.29 -5.11
N ALA A 126 1.06 9.75 -4.29
CA ALA A 126 0.83 10.82 -3.32
C ALA A 126 0.42 12.14 -4.03
N ASP A 127 1.07 12.47 -5.14
CA ASP A 127 0.74 13.65 -5.95
C ASP A 127 -0.65 13.53 -6.62
N SER A 128 -1.12 12.33 -6.87
CA SER A 128 -2.50 12.06 -7.33
C SER A 128 -3.54 12.06 -6.19
N GLY A 129 -3.14 12.39 -4.96
CA GLY A 129 -4.03 12.50 -3.80
C GLY A 129 -4.12 11.25 -2.92
N MET A 130 -3.39 10.17 -3.22
CA MET A 130 -3.35 8.99 -2.36
C MET A 130 -2.56 9.29 -1.08
N ILE A 131 -3.10 8.89 0.06
CA ILE A 131 -2.37 8.98 1.33
C ILE A 131 -1.47 7.75 1.49
N VAL A 132 -0.20 8.00 1.83
CA VAL A 132 0.76 6.98 2.25
C VAL A 132 0.94 7.09 3.75
N VAL A 133 0.52 6.07 4.48
CA VAL A 133 0.76 5.93 5.92
C VAL A 133 1.95 5.02 6.11
N GLY A 134 2.79 5.27 7.07
CA GLY A 134 3.92 4.40 7.32
C GLY A 134 4.44 4.40 8.74
N SER A 135 5.11 3.32 9.10
CA SER A 135 5.84 3.20 10.36
C SER A 135 7.17 3.95 10.29
N ALA A 136 7.53 4.68 11.35
CA ALA A 136 8.83 5.34 11.47
C ALA A 136 9.99 4.35 11.63
N GLY A 137 9.72 3.10 11.91
CA GLY A 137 10.76 2.08 12.09
C GLY A 137 10.28 0.69 11.71
N ALA A 138 11.23 -0.17 11.39
CA ALA A 138 10.96 -1.58 11.22
C ALA A 138 11.59 -2.34 12.38
N PRO A 139 10.79 -2.98 13.24
CA PRO A 139 11.32 -3.76 14.36
C PRO A 139 12.14 -4.98 13.94
N LYS A 140 12.13 -5.32 12.65
CA LYS A 140 12.77 -6.53 12.12
C LYS A 140 14.12 -6.31 11.45
N THR A 141 14.52 -5.08 11.20
CA THR A 141 15.85 -4.81 10.62
C THR A 141 16.79 -4.38 11.73
N ASN A 142 17.95 -5.02 11.81
CA ASN A 142 19.08 -4.55 12.62
C ASN A 142 19.69 -3.24 12.07
N GLU A 143 18.95 -2.52 11.26
CA GLU A 143 19.36 -1.26 10.71
C GLU A 143 19.37 -0.20 11.81
N ALA A 144 20.47 0.52 11.88
CA ALA A 144 20.59 1.64 12.80
C ALA A 144 19.52 2.69 12.50
N SER A 145 18.88 3.19 13.54
CA SER A 145 18.02 4.36 13.46
C SER A 145 18.77 5.55 12.86
N GLY A 146 18.02 6.51 12.32
CA GLY A 146 18.63 7.69 11.71
C GLY A 146 17.57 8.74 11.35
N PRO A 147 17.97 9.80 10.67
CA PRO A 147 17.01 10.81 10.24
C PRO A 147 16.06 10.27 9.17
N LEU A 148 14.76 10.59 9.31
CA LEU A 148 13.72 10.22 8.35
C LEU A 148 14.00 10.74 6.94
N THR A 149 14.68 11.89 6.81
CA THR A 149 15.09 12.42 5.51
C THR A 149 15.93 11.46 4.66
N ARG A 150 16.52 10.44 5.29
CA ARG A 150 17.34 9.40 4.62
C ARG A 150 16.55 8.11 4.37
N THR A 151 15.26 8.15 4.53
CA THR A 151 14.39 6.98 4.34
C THR A 151 13.44 7.20 3.17
N VAL A 152 12.90 6.11 2.63
CA VAL A 152 11.88 6.17 1.57
C VAL A 152 10.68 6.96 2.05
N LEU A 153 10.09 6.59 3.20
CA LEU A 153 8.90 7.26 3.72
C LEU A 153 9.14 8.75 4.03
N GLY A 154 10.33 9.11 4.53
CA GLY A 154 10.66 10.50 4.82
C GLY A 154 10.78 11.39 3.58
N GLN A 155 10.91 10.78 2.39
CA GLN A 155 10.97 11.46 1.09
C GLN A 155 9.67 11.35 0.29
N VAL A 156 8.67 10.62 0.80
CA VAL A 156 7.34 10.58 0.16
C VAL A 156 6.58 11.87 0.47
N HIS A 157 6.04 12.47 -0.57
CA HIS A 157 5.24 13.69 -0.47
C HIS A 157 3.99 13.45 0.40
N ASN A 158 3.83 14.26 1.44
CA ASN A 158 2.68 14.21 2.34
C ASN A 158 2.48 12.86 3.07
N ALA A 159 3.52 12.04 3.22
CA ALA A 159 3.43 10.82 4.00
C ALA A 159 3.00 11.11 5.46
N VAL A 160 2.18 10.22 5.99
CA VAL A 160 1.74 10.22 7.40
C VAL A 160 2.57 9.19 8.14
N ILE A 161 3.66 9.64 8.76
CA ILE A 161 4.63 8.76 9.41
C ILE A 161 4.36 8.71 10.90
N ILE A 162 4.17 7.49 11.41
CA ILE A 162 3.84 7.23 12.81
C ILE A 162 4.99 6.47 13.49
N GLY A 163 5.46 7.02 14.59
CA GLY A 163 6.41 6.34 15.48
C GLY A 163 5.71 5.56 16.58
N GLU A 164 6.46 4.70 17.26
CA GLU A 164 6.03 4.03 18.47
C GLU A 164 6.86 4.51 19.66
N LEU A 165 6.17 4.79 20.76
CA LEU A 165 6.80 5.08 22.04
C LEU A 165 7.06 3.78 22.80
N GLY A 166 8.29 3.64 23.28
CA GLY A 166 8.68 2.62 24.24
C GLY A 166 8.56 3.10 25.69
N ASP A 167 9.41 2.55 26.54
CA ASP A 167 9.47 2.93 27.92
C ASP A 167 9.80 4.42 28.13
N ARG A 168 9.19 5.01 29.16
CA ARG A 168 9.41 6.40 29.58
C ARG A 168 9.11 7.44 28.50
N ASP A 169 8.12 7.17 27.64
CA ASP A 169 7.71 8.08 26.55
C ASP A 169 8.83 8.46 25.58
N ARG A 170 9.78 7.57 25.39
CA ARG A 170 10.85 7.75 24.40
C ARG A 170 10.51 6.98 23.12
N LEU A 171 10.87 7.57 21.99
CA LEU A 171 10.77 6.88 20.72
C LEU A 171 11.56 5.56 20.77
N MET A 172 11.01 4.51 20.17
CA MET A 172 11.69 3.21 20.10
C MET A 172 13.09 3.36 19.48
N PRO A 173 14.12 2.69 20.05
CA PRO A 173 15.50 2.85 19.59
C PRO A 173 15.74 2.51 18.12
N SER A 174 14.93 1.62 17.55
CA SER A 174 14.98 1.23 16.13
C SER A 174 14.25 2.20 15.20
N ALA A 175 13.53 3.20 15.74
CA ALA A 175 12.76 4.13 14.92
C ALA A 175 13.66 5.20 14.30
N PHE A 176 13.35 5.54 13.05
CA PHE A 176 13.84 6.75 12.42
C PHE A 176 13.13 7.97 13.02
N TYR A 177 13.80 9.12 13.01
CA TYR A 177 13.33 10.34 13.65
C TYR A 177 13.46 11.56 12.73
N GLY A 178 12.64 12.56 12.96
CA GLY A 178 12.73 13.81 12.22
C GLY A 178 11.40 14.55 12.17
N PRO A 179 11.40 15.77 11.62
CA PRO A 179 10.21 16.60 11.47
C PRO A 179 9.20 16.03 10.47
N GLU A 180 9.57 15.02 9.69
CA GLU A 180 8.70 14.31 8.75
C GLU A 180 7.67 13.45 9.49
N MET A 181 7.98 12.99 10.71
CA MET A 181 7.05 12.23 11.54
C MET A 181 5.85 13.10 11.93
N LEU A 182 4.65 12.56 11.75
CA LEU A 182 3.44 13.21 12.24
C LEU A 182 3.44 13.21 13.78
N THR A 183 3.65 12.04 14.35
CA THR A 183 3.68 11.81 15.80
C THR A 183 4.23 10.44 16.13
N ALA A 184 4.52 10.20 17.41
CA ALA A 184 4.69 8.87 17.96
C ALA A 184 3.53 8.56 18.92
N LEU A 185 3.06 7.33 18.89
CA LEU A 185 1.94 6.87 19.70
C LEU A 185 2.40 5.82 20.70
N ARG A 186 1.73 5.78 21.83
CA ARG A 186 1.90 4.73 22.84
C ARG A 186 0.96 3.57 22.51
N PRO A 187 1.47 2.38 22.25
CA PRO A 187 0.63 1.19 22.13
C PRO A 187 0.08 0.77 23.49
N PRO A 188 -0.89 -0.14 23.55
CA PRO A 188 -1.31 -0.80 24.78
C PRO A 188 -0.11 -1.40 25.53
N LYS A 189 -0.14 -1.38 26.85
CA LYS A 189 1.00 -1.81 27.70
C LYS A 189 1.47 -3.23 27.43
N ASP A 190 0.56 -4.13 27.14
CA ASP A 190 0.82 -5.53 26.80
C ASP A 190 1.43 -5.71 25.39
N LYS A 191 1.44 -4.66 24.59
CA LYS A 191 1.95 -4.64 23.20
C LYS A 191 3.11 -3.67 23.00
N LEU A 192 3.66 -3.15 24.08
CA LEU A 192 4.77 -2.20 24.02
C LEU A 192 5.99 -2.82 23.32
N GLY A 193 6.56 -2.11 22.36
CA GLY A 193 7.75 -2.55 21.62
C GLY A 193 7.47 -3.58 20.52
N GLN A 194 6.20 -3.79 20.16
CA GLN A 194 5.81 -4.76 19.13
C GLN A 194 5.47 -4.13 17.76
N GLY A 195 5.69 -2.82 17.58
CA GLY A 195 5.36 -2.11 16.36
C GLY A 195 3.85 -1.94 16.13
N GLN A 196 3.07 -1.96 17.20
CA GLN A 196 1.61 -1.93 17.11
C GLN A 196 1.03 -0.53 16.94
N ALA A 197 1.76 0.51 17.34
CA ALA A 197 1.23 1.88 17.32
C ALA A 197 0.89 2.37 15.92
N PRO A 198 1.74 2.21 14.89
CA PRO A 198 1.40 2.56 13.52
C PRO A 198 0.21 1.75 12.98
N LEU A 199 0.11 0.49 13.32
CA LEU A 199 -0.97 -0.39 12.90
C LEU A 199 -2.32 0.03 13.51
N ILE A 200 -2.33 0.36 14.80
CA ILE A 200 -3.51 0.90 15.49
C ILE A 200 -3.94 2.24 14.88
N PHE A 201 -2.98 3.10 14.54
CA PHE A 201 -3.29 4.34 13.83
C PHE A 201 -3.96 4.07 12.48
N ALA A 202 -3.39 3.18 11.65
CA ALA A 202 -3.93 2.84 10.34
C ALA A 202 -5.36 2.26 10.45
N ALA A 203 -5.62 1.41 11.44
CA ALA A 203 -6.95 0.86 11.70
C ALA A 203 -7.96 1.94 12.07
N ASN A 204 -7.58 2.90 12.93
CA ASN A 204 -8.44 4.04 13.28
C ASN A 204 -8.66 4.99 12.11
N LEU A 205 -7.65 5.22 11.27
CA LEU A 205 -7.81 6.00 10.04
C LEU A 205 -8.79 5.33 9.09
N ALA A 206 -8.67 4.02 8.91
CA ALA A 206 -9.57 3.25 8.05
C ALA A 206 -11.03 3.37 8.50
N ASP A 207 -11.27 3.26 9.81
CA ASP A 207 -12.58 3.47 10.42
C ASP A 207 -13.19 4.84 10.11
N LYS A 208 -12.37 5.85 10.17
CA LYS A 208 -12.82 7.24 10.04
C LYS A 208 -12.65 7.79 8.63
N TRP A 209 -12.16 6.97 7.69
CA TRP A 209 -11.79 7.40 6.35
C TRP A 209 -12.87 8.22 5.65
N ASN A 210 -14.10 7.76 5.71
CA ASN A 210 -15.25 8.39 5.03
C ASN A 210 -15.70 9.73 5.66
N LYS A 211 -15.07 10.17 6.75
CA LYS A 211 -15.39 11.47 7.37
C LYS A 211 -14.78 12.66 6.61
N ARG A 212 -13.80 12.40 5.75
CA ARG A 212 -13.08 13.43 4.98
C ARG A 212 -12.67 12.89 3.63
N THR A 213 -12.54 13.75 2.66
CA THR A 213 -11.86 13.44 1.40
C THR A 213 -10.36 13.20 1.63
N PRO A 214 -9.64 12.55 0.71
CA PRO A 214 -8.19 12.38 0.81
C PRO A 214 -7.44 13.72 0.98
N GLN A 215 -7.87 14.76 0.29
CA GLN A 215 -7.27 16.09 0.42
C GLN A 215 -7.51 16.69 1.82
N GLU A 216 -8.72 16.59 2.33
CA GLU A 216 -9.05 17.07 3.68
C GLU A 216 -8.29 16.30 4.76
N TRP A 217 -8.05 14.99 4.57
CA TRP A 217 -7.18 14.22 5.46
C TRP A 217 -5.73 14.71 5.41
N THR A 218 -5.21 14.96 4.22
CA THR A 218 -3.86 15.50 4.02
C THR A 218 -3.70 16.84 4.75
N ASP A 219 -4.63 17.76 4.55
CA ASP A 219 -4.61 19.08 5.18
C ASP A 219 -4.79 18.99 6.70
N TYR A 220 -5.64 18.09 7.15
CA TYR A 220 -5.84 17.82 8.57
C TYR A 220 -4.55 17.36 9.25
N PHE A 221 -3.86 16.34 8.70
CA PHE A 221 -2.60 15.87 9.27
C PHE A 221 -1.49 16.91 9.20
N LYS A 222 -1.40 17.67 8.12
CA LYS A 222 -0.49 18.82 8.02
C LYS A 222 -0.74 19.81 9.15
N SER A 223 -2.00 20.16 9.43
CA SER A 223 -2.36 21.09 10.49
C SER A 223 -2.02 20.56 11.88
N LYS A 224 -2.17 19.27 12.11
CA LYS A 224 -1.80 18.62 13.38
C LYS A 224 -0.29 18.63 13.58
N LYS A 225 0.48 18.30 12.53
CA LYS A 225 1.94 18.34 12.55
C LYS A 225 2.48 19.72 12.88
N GLN A 226 1.93 20.77 12.28
CA GLN A 226 2.38 22.15 12.52
C GLN A 226 2.05 22.67 13.93
N LYS A 227 0.91 22.26 14.48
CA LYS A 227 0.47 22.70 15.81
C LYS A 227 1.18 21.99 16.95
N ASN A 228 1.67 20.79 16.69
CA ASN A 228 2.20 19.94 17.72
C ASN A 228 3.72 20.09 17.86
N ARG A 229 4.14 20.74 18.94
CA ARG A 229 5.56 20.83 19.33
C ARG A 229 6.03 19.60 20.15
N LYS A 230 5.11 18.70 20.51
CA LYS A 230 5.43 17.46 21.23
C LYS A 230 5.68 16.36 20.22
N ILE A 231 6.61 15.48 20.53
CA ILE A 231 6.97 14.33 19.68
C ILE A 231 5.82 13.28 19.68
N TRP A 232 4.93 13.33 20.66
CA TRP A 232 3.85 12.36 20.82
C TRP A 232 2.48 13.02 21.00
N MET A 233 1.44 12.35 20.56
CA MET A 233 0.03 12.68 20.76
C MET A 233 -0.72 11.44 21.22
N ASP A 234 -1.81 11.63 21.93
CA ASP A 234 -2.75 10.56 22.14
C ASP A 234 -3.55 10.27 20.86
N LEU A 235 -3.89 9.01 20.65
CA LEU A 235 -4.66 8.59 19.48
C LEU A 235 -5.99 9.37 19.37
N ASN A 236 -6.63 9.65 20.52
CA ASN A 236 -7.88 10.41 20.57
C ASN A 236 -7.72 11.86 20.12
N ASP A 237 -6.53 12.45 20.25
CA ASP A 237 -6.25 13.82 19.78
C ASP A 237 -6.05 13.88 18.25
N LEU A 238 -5.87 12.71 17.61
CA LEU A 238 -5.67 12.58 16.18
C LEU A 238 -6.97 12.38 15.40
N PHE A 239 -8.04 11.97 16.03
CA PHE A 239 -9.32 11.62 15.40
C PHE A 239 -10.51 12.18 16.18
#